data_41b24d63e471e55b5a922d69f5d4e7d4
#
_entry.id   41b24d63e471e55b5a922d69f5d4e7d4
#
_cell.length_a   1.000
_cell.length_b   1.000
_cell.length_c   1.000
_cell.angle_alpha   90.00
_cell.angle_beta   90.00
_cell.angle_gamma   90.00
#
_symmetry.space_group_name_H-M   'P 1'
#
loop_
_entity.id
_entity.type
_entity.pdbx_description
1 polymer ?
#
loop_
_entity_poly.entity_id
_entity_poly.type
_entity_poly.pdbx_seq_one_letter_code
_entity_poly.pdbx_strand_id
1 'polypeptide(L)'
;MLRQYLDFHRATLALKCDDLSDEDLRRAASPPSTLSLLGLVRHMAEVERVWFRHVIDGQDIGRVWSADGDFQAAYDASESTREEAFTAWQAEVEQARKIEQAAESLDVTGYFARWNENVSLRMVMLHLIHEYARHNGHADFIREAIDGTTGF
;
A
#
# COMPACT_ATOMS: atom_id res chain seq x y z
N MET A 1 -15.53 11.74 3.78
CA MET A 1 -14.77 11.39 5.00
C MET A 1 -13.83 10.21 4.76
N LEU A 2 -14.27 9.00 4.35
CA LEU A 2 -13.38 7.84 4.13
C LEU A 2 -12.22 8.16 3.16
N ARG A 3 -12.52 8.79 2.01
CA ARG A 3 -11.50 9.20 1.02
C ARG A 3 -10.43 10.11 1.65
N GLN A 4 -10.83 11.08 2.46
CA GLN A 4 -9.90 12.00 3.11
C GLN A 4 -8.97 11.28 4.10
N TYR A 5 -9.49 10.31 4.88
CA TYR A 5 -8.68 9.49 5.77
C TYR A 5 -7.71 8.59 5.00
N LEU A 6 -8.16 7.98 3.91
CA LEU A 6 -7.30 7.15 3.06
C LEU A 6 -6.17 7.98 2.44
N ASP A 7 -6.50 9.16 1.88
CA ASP A 7 -5.50 10.08 1.32
C ASP A 7 -4.52 10.61 2.38
N PHE A 8 -5.00 10.87 3.61
CA PHE A 8 -4.14 11.22 4.73
C PHE A 8 -3.11 10.13 5.03
N HIS A 9 -3.54 8.87 5.12
CA HIS A 9 -2.63 7.75 5.37
C HIS A 9 -1.66 7.49 4.23
N ARG A 10 -2.09 7.66 2.97
CA ARG A 10 -1.21 7.61 1.79
C ARG A 10 -0.12 8.68 1.86
N ALA A 11 -0.50 9.92 2.20
CA ALA A 11 0.46 11.02 2.38
C ALA A 11 1.42 10.75 3.54
N THR A 12 0.94 10.19 4.65
CA THR A 12 1.79 9.80 5.79
C THR A 12 2.86 8.80 5.39
N LEU A 13 2.50 7.74 4.62
CA LEU A 13 3.49 6.76 4.15
C LEU A 13 4.58 7.43 3.28
N ALA A 14 4.18 8.33 2.37
CA ALA A 14 5.13 9.08 1.55
C ALA A 14 6.07 9.92 2.42
N LEU A 15 5.52 10.65 3.39
CA LEU A 15 6.29 11.50 4.31
C LEU A 15 7.34 10.71 5.10
N LYS A 16 7.01 9.47 5.54
CA LYS A 16 7.98 8.61 6.24
C LYS A 16 9.16 8.18 5.37
N CYS A 17 9.05 8.32 4.06
CA CYS A 17 10.11 8.00 3.10
C CYS A 17 10.87 9.24 2.59
N ASP A 18 10.45 10.46 2.95
CA ASP A 18 11.06 11.68 2.42
C ASP A 18 12.49 11.88 2.93
N ASP A 19 13.32 12.46 2.06
CA ASP A 19 14.72 12.80 2.32
C ASP A 19 15.64 11.62 2.69
N LEU A 20 15.23 10.38 2.37
CA LEU A 20 16.05 9.18 2.54
C LEU A 20 16.65 8.72 1.22
N SER A 21 17.87 8.18 1.28
CA SER A 21 18.50 7.48 0.16
C SER A 21 17.82 6.14 -0.16
N ASP A 22 18.05 5.60 -1.35
CA ASP A 22 17.59 4.25 -1.69
C ASP A 22 18.15 3.18 -0.74
N GLU A 23 19.38 3.35 -0.28
CA GLU A 23 20.00 2.46 0.70
C GLU A 23 19.24 2.48 2.04
N ASP A 24 18.93 3.67 2.56
CA ASP A 24 18.15 3.82 3.81
C ASP A 24 16.74 3.29 3.66
N LEU A 25 16.09 3.54 2.51
CA LEU A 25 14.75 3.05 2.23
C LEU A 25 14.67 1.51 2.19
N ARG A 26 15.75 0.83 1.75
CA ARG A 26 15.86 -0.64 1.73
C ARG A 26 16.24 -1.24 3.07
N ARG A 27 16.75 -0.43 4.01
CA ARG A 27 17.32 -0.94 5.26
C ARG A 27 16.26 -1.53 6.19
N ALA A 28 16.46 -2.80 6.62
CA ALA A 28 15.69 -3.43 7.70
C ALA A 28 16.22 -2.91 9.05
N ALA A 29 15.79 -1.69 9.44
CA ALA A 29 16.36 -0.96 10.55
C ALA A 29 15.84 -1.37 11.93
N SER A 30 14.82 -2.23 12.01
CA SER A 30 14.19 -2.64 13.28
C SER A 30 14.28 -4.16 13.51
N PRO A 31 15.48 -4.74 13.75
CA PRO A 31 15.63 -6.18 13.99
C PRO A 31 14.79 -6.67 15.19
N PRO A 32 14.26 -7.90 15.18
CA PRO A 32 14.43 -8.93 14.13
C PRO A 32 13.51 -8.79 12.91
N SER A 33 12.76 -7.71 12.79
CA SER A 33 11.91 -7.46 11.62
C SER A 33 12.75 -7.29 10.36
N THR A 34 12.27 -7.87 9.25
CA THR A 34 12.86 -7.70 7.90
C THR A 34 12.18 -6.58 7.10
N LEU A 35 11.22 -5.88 7.69
CA LEU A 35 10.51 -4.79 7.03
C LEU A 35 11.45 -3.61 6.75
N SER A 36 11.29 -3.02 5.57
CA SER A 36 11.92 -1.77 5.17
C SER A 36 10.86 -0.77 4.69
N LEU A 37 11.17 0.51 4.69
CA LEU A 37 10.25 1.54 4.19
C LEU A 37 9.89 1.28 2.71
N LEU A 38 10.87 0.93 1.88
CA LEU A 38 10.63 0.66 0.48
C LEU A 38 9.78 -0.60 0.27
N GLY A 39 9.99 -1.64 1.09
CA GLY A 39 9.15 -2.84 1.09
C GLY A 39 7.70 -2.53 1.47
N LEU A 40 7.47 -1.60 2.39
CA LEU A 40 6.11 -1.14 2.73
C LEU A 40 5.44 -0.41 1.56
N VAL A 41 6.15 0.47 0.85
CA VAL A 41 5.62 1.16 -0.35
C VAL A 41 5.24 0.15 -1.43
N ARG A 42 6.10 -0.84 -1.71
CA ARG A 42 5.83 -1.92 -2.67
C ARG A 42 4.60 -2.73 -2.26
N HIS A 43 4.53 -3.13 -0.99
CA HIS A 43 3.38 -3.85 -0.45
C HIS A 43 2.08 -3.07 -0.63
N MET A 44 2.09 -1.76 -0.34
CA MET A 44 0.89 -0.95 -0.49
C MET A 44 0.47 -0.75 -1.95
N ALA A 45 1.40 -0.74 -2.91
CA ALA A 45 1.06 -0.80 -4.34
C ALA A 45 0.28 -2.08 -4.69
N GLU A 46 0.74 -3.22 -4.16
CA GLU A 46 0.05 -4.51 -4.33
C GLU A 46 -1.34 -4.52 -3.71
N VAL A 47 -1.48 -3.98 -2.48
CA VAL A 47 -2.75 -3.89 -1.75
C VAL A 47 -3.75 -3.01 -2.50
N GLU A 48 -3.34 -1.82 -2.97
CA GLU A 48 -4.19 -0.94 -3.78
C GLU A 48 -4.72 -1.65 -5.04
N ARG A 49 -3.82 -2.32 -5.80
CA ARG A 49 -4.20 -3.07 -7.01
C ARG A 49 -5.22 -4.15 -6.72
N VAL A 50 -4.94 -4.97 -5.71
CA VAL A 50 -5.82 -6.10 -5.37
C VAL A 50 -7.22 -5.61 -5.02
N TRP A 51 -7.32 -4.65 -4.13
CA TRP A 51 -8.62 -4.28 -3.59
C TRP A 51 -9.44 -3.42 -4.56
N PHE A 52 -8.83 -2.46 -5.24
CA PHE A 52 -9.59 -1.61 -6.15
C PHE A 52 -9.75 -2.24 -7.54
N ARG A 53 -8.65 -2.69 -8.16
CA ARG A 53 -8.69 -3.14 -9.55
C ARG A 53 -9.22 -4.57 -9.69
N HIS A 54 -8.70 -5.53 -8.89
CA HIS A 54 -9.17 -6.91 -9.01
C HIS A 54 -10.54 -7.10 -8.36
N VAL A 55 -10.73 -6.58 -7.13
CA VAL A 55 -11.95 -6.87 -6.37
C VAL A 55 -13.11 -5.97 -6.81
N ILE A 56 -12.98 -4.64 -6.73
CA ILE A 56 -14.09 -3.73 -7.02
C ILE A 56 -14.35 -3.61 -8.52
N ASP A 57 -13.30 -3.46 -9.33
CA ASP A 57 -13.43 -3.22 -10.78
C ASP A 57 -13.37 -4.52 -11.62
N GLY A 58 -13.10 -5.66 -10.99
CA GLY A 58 -13.13 -6.98 -11.64
C GLY A 58 -12.09 -7.16 -12.75
N GLN A 59 -11.00 -6.38 -12.73
CA GLN A 59 -9.95 -6.47 -13.75
C GLN A 59 -9.15 -7.76 -13.62
N ASP A 60 -9.01 -8.49 -14.73
CA ASP A 60 -8.12 -9.66 -14.84
C ASP A 60 -6.73 -9.21 -15.30
N ILE A 61 -5.93 -8.73 -14.35
CA ILE A 61 -4.56 -8.24 -14.59
C ILE A 61 -3.58 -8.90 -13.61
N GLY A 62 -2.30 -8.94 -13.98
CA GLY A 62 -1.24 -9.44 -13.11
C GLY A 62 -1.06 -8.62 -11.83
N ARG A 63 -0.42 -9.23 -10.85
CA ARG A 63 0.05 -8.55 -9.64
C ARG A 63 1.18 -7.58 -9.97
N VAL A 64 1.48 -6.63 -9.06
CA VAL A 64 2.60 -5.69 -9.26
C VAL A 64 3.93 -6.42 -9.08
N TRP A 65 4.08 -7.13 -7.96
CA TRP A 65 5.34 -7.75 -7.55
C TRP A 65 5.24 -9.26 -7.31
N SER A 66 4.04 -9.75 -7.05
CA SER A 66 3.75 -11.09 -6.55
C SER A 66 3.19 -11.99 -7.66
N ALA A 67 3.93 -12.16 -8.76
CA ALA A 67 3.46 -12.89 -9.96
C ALA A 67 2.84 -14.26 -9.63
N ASP A 68 3.40 -14.98 -8.66
CA ASP A 68 2.96 -16.30 -8.24
C ASP A 68 1.94 -16.27 -7.07
N GLY A 69 1.43 -15.08 -6.73
CA GLY A 69 0.49 -14.91 -5.62
C GLY A 69 1.12 -14.91 -4.22
N ASP A 70 2.45 -14.94 -4.13
CA ASP A 70 3.19 -14.77 -2.89
C ASP A 70 3.21 -13.29 -2.47
N PHE A 71 2.32 -12.92 -1.57
CA PHE A 71 2.24 -11.55 -1.05
C PHE A 71 3.49 -11.11 -0.30
N GLN A 72 4.35 -12.02 0.15
CA GLN A 72 5.60 -11.68 0.82
C GLN A 72 6.64 -11.10 -0.17
N ALA A 73 6.57 -11.48 -1.45
CA ALA A 73 7.45 -10.96 -2.49
C ALA A 73 7.38 -9.42 -2.63
N ALA A 74 6.24 -8.82 -2.32
CA ALA A 74 6.09 -7.37 -2.35
C ALA A 74 6.99 -6.66 -1.33
N TYR A 75 7.27 -7.28 -0.17
CA TYR A 75 8.14 -6.70 0.87
C TYR A 75 9.63 -6.78 0.53
N ASP A 76 10.03 -7.68 -0.37
CA ASP A 76 11.43 -7.77 -0.80
C ASP A 76 11.77 -6.59 -1.71
N ALA A 77 12.45 -5.61 -1.15
CA ALA A 77 12.90 -4.41 -1.84
C ALA A 77 14.42 -4.39 -2.06
N SER A 78 15.11 -5.52 -1.90
CA SER A 78 16.59 -5.61 -1.94
C SER A 78 17.20 -4.99 -3.20
N GLU A 79 16.56 -5.19 -4.35
CA GLU A 79 17.00 -4.70 -5.66
C GLU A 79 16.18 -3.50 -6.18
N SER A 80 15.19 -3.02 -5.40
CA SER A 80 14.30 -1.94 -5.85
C SER A 80 14.88 -0.57 -5.59
N THR A 81 14.46 0.39 -6.41
CA THR A 81 14.73 1.82 -6.22
C THR A 81 13.48 2.55 -5.71
N ARG A 82 13.69 3.73 -5.10
CA ARG A 82 12.59 4.66 -4.76
C ARG A 82 11.72 4.94 -5.99
N GLU A 83 12.34 5.28 -7.11
CA GLU A 83 11.63 5.63 -8.35
C GLU A 83 10.68 4.51 -8.79
N GLU A 84 11.17 3.28 -8.84
CA GLU A 84 10.37 2.10 -9.23
C GLU A 84 9.19 1.89 -8.29
N ALA A 85 9.44 1.81 -6.99
CA ALA A 85 8.42 1.51 -5.99
C ALA A 85 7.34 2.61 -5.91
N PHE A 86 7.75 3.87 -5.91
CA PHE A 86 6.83 5.01 -5.85
C PHE A 86 6.04 5.20 -7.14
N THR A 87 6.65 5.00 -8.30
CA THR A 87 5.95 5.04 -9.59
C THR A 87 4.84 4.00 -9.64
N ALA A 88 5.14 2.77 -9.23
CA ALA A 88 4.13 1.72 -9.18
C ALA A 88 3.02 2.03 -8.18
N TRP A 89 3.38 2.43 -6.96
CA TRP A 89 2.41 2.75 -5.92
C TRP A 89 1.51 3.94 -6.32
N GLN A 90 2.08 5.02 -6.83
CA GLN A 90 1.31 6.20 -7.27
C GLN A 90 0.36 5.87 -8.43
N ALA A 91 0.80 5.02 -9.36
CA ALA A 91 -0.06 4.55 -10.45
C ALA A 91 -1.29 3.78 -9.90
N GLU A 92 -1.10 2.91 -8.92
CA GLU A 92 -2.21 2.15 -8.32
C GLU A 92 -3.13 3.06 -7.48
N VAL A 93 -2.58 4.01 -6.73
CA VAL A 93 -3.38 5.03 -6.03
C VAL A 93 -4.23 5.86 -7.00
N GLU A 94 -3.69 6.22 -8.15
CA GLU A 94 -4.45 6.94 -9.19
C GLU A 94 -5.59 6.08 -9.74
N GLN A 95 -5.35 4.80 -10.02
CA GLN A 95 -6.40 3.88 -10.46
C GLN A 95 -7.49 3.69 -9.38
N ALA A 96 -7.09 3.52 -8.13
CA ALA A 96 -8.03 3.44 -7.01
C ALA A 96 -8.95 4.67 -6.96
N ARG A 97 -8.39 5.87 -7.08
CA ARG A 97 -9.16 7.13 -7.11
C ARG A 97 -10.14 7.19 -8.28
N LYS A 98 -9.74 6.71 -9.46
CA LYS A 98 -10.65 6.63 -10.64
C LYS A 98 -11.82 5.69 -10.37
N ILE A 99 -11.55 4.52 -9.81
CA ILE A 99 -12.58 3.53 -9.46
C ILE A 99 -13.53 4.10 -8.39
N GLU A 100 -13.00 4.74 -7.34
CA GLU A 100 -13.79 5.41 -6.32
C GLU A 100 -14.70 6.51 -6.89
N GLN A 101 -14.22 7.28 -7.86
CA GLN A 101 -14.96 8.37 -8.49
C GLN A 101 -16.03 7.86 -9.45
N ALA A 102 -15.77 6.76 -10.13
CA ALA A 102 -16.71 6.15 -11.09
C ALA A 102 -17.83 5.35 -10.39
N ALA A 103 -17.63 4.95 -9.14
CA ALA A 103 -18.61 4.18 -8.39
C ALA A 103 -19.88 4.99 -8.10
N GLU A 104 -21.05 4.42 -8.39
CA GLU A 104 -22.35 5.05 -8.14
C GLU A 104 -22.60 5.29 -6.64
N SER A 105 -22.09 4.41 -5.79
CA SER A 105 -22.18 4.51 -4.35
C SER A 105 -21.07 3.71 -3.66
N LEU A 106 -20.91 3.89 -2.34
CA LEU A 106 -20.00 3.06 -1.54
C LEU A 106 -20.51 1.62 -1.32
N ASP A 107 -21.73 1.33 -1.75
CA ASP A 107 -22.37 0.03 -1.56
C ASP A 107 -22.23 -0.86 -2.83
N VAL A 108 -21.59 -0.36 -3.91
CA VAL A 108 -21.17 -1.23 -5.02
C VAL A 108 -20.26 -2.32 -4.50
N THR A 109 -20.41 -3.54 -5.05
CA THR A 109 -19.68 -4.71 -4.55
C THR A 109 -18.82 -5.35 -5.61
N GLY A 110 -17.71 -5.94 -5.18
CA GLY A 110 -16.87 -6.82 -5.96
C GLY A 110 -16.63 -8.14 -5.24
N TYR A 111 -16.30 -9.19 -6.00
CA TYR A 111 -16.08 -10.51 -5.44
C TYR A 111 -14.63 -10.70 -5.01
N PHE A 112 -14.43 -11.11 -3.75
CA PHE A 112 -13.12 -11.46 -3.23
C PHE A 112 -12.98 -12.97 -3.06
N ALA A 113 -12.32 -13.60 -4.01
CA ALA A 113 -12.22 -15.06 -4.10
C ALA A 113 -11.62 -15.71 -2.85
N ARG A 114 -10.65 -15.05 -2.18
CA ARG A 114 -9.99 -15.60 -0.98
C ARG A 114 -10.97 -15.82 0.18
N TRP A 115 -11.99 -14.98 0.31
CA TRP A 115 -13.02 -15.11 1.35
C TRP A 115 -14.29 -15.77 0.82
N ASN A 116 -14.37 -15.99 -0.50
CA ASN A 116 -15.58 -16.46 -1.17
C ASN A 116 -16.80 -15.58 -0.86
N GLU A 117 -16.60 -14.27 -0.85
CA GLU A 117 -17.62 -13.27 -0.49
C GLU A 117 -17.60 -12.05 -1.41
N ASN A 118 -18.77 -11.41 -1.53
CA ASN A 118 -18.85 -10.08 -2.09
C ASN A 118 -18.57 -9.05 -1.01
N VAL A 119 -17.72 -8.08 -1.32
CA VAL A 119 -17.33 -6.99 -0.41
C VAL A 119 -17.70 -5.64 -1.02
N SER A 120 -18.18 -4.71 -0.21
CA SER A 120 -18.53 -3.37 -0.69
C SER A 120 -17.29 -2.48 -0.84
N LEU A 121 -17.37 -1.46 -1.70
CA LEU A 121 -16.36 -0.41 -1.79
C LEU A 121 -16.12 0.25 -0.43
N ARG A 122 -17.16 0.45 0.37
CA ARG A 122 -17.06 0.96 1.75
C ARG A 122 -16.14 0.08 2.60
N MET A 123 -16.33 -1.24 2.56
CA MET A 123 -15.48 -2.18 3.29
C MET A 123 -14.04 -2.13 2.77
N VAL A 124 -13.84 -2.08 1.44
CA VAL A 124 -12.51 -1.96 0.84
C VAL A 124 -11.79 -0.70 1.34
N MET A 125 -12.44 0.46 1.30
CA MET A 125 -11.84 1.71 1.80
C MET A 125 -11.48 1.65 3.28
N LEU A 126 -12.35 1.06 4.14
CA LEU A 126 -12.05 0.85 5.55
C LEU A 126 -10.87 -0.10 5.74
N HIS A 127 -10.82 -1.17 4.96
CA HIS A 127 -9.72 -2.14 4.98
C HIS A 127 -8.39 -1.46 4.61
N LEU A 128 -8.38 -0.65 3.54
CA LEU A 128 -7.18 0.10 3.14
C LEU A 128 -6.73 1.10 4.21
N ILE A 129 -7.67 1.79 4.87
CA ILE A 129 -7.35 2.68 6.01
C ILE A 129 -6.65 1.88 7.12
N HIS A 130 -7.15 0.68 7.46
CA HIS A 130 -6.52 -0.19 8.46
C HIS A 130 -5.13 -0.67 8.02
N GLU A 131 -4.97 -1.10 6.77
CA GLU A 131 -3.68 -1.53 6.21
C GLU A 131 -2.66 -0.38 6.28
N TYR A 132 -3.03 0.81 5.77
CA TYR A 132 -2.14 1.97 5.86
C TYR A 132 -1.84 2.38 7.30
N ALA A 133 -2.84 2.44 8.18
CA ALA A 133 -2.62 2.83 9.58
C ALA A 133 -1.66 1.87 10.28
N ARG A 134 -1.82 0.56 10.07
CA ARG A 134 -0.93 -0.47 10.58
C ARG A 134 0.49 -0.30 10.05
N HIS A 135 0.64 -0.11 8.74
CA HIS A 135 1.95 -0.01 8.09
C HIS A 135 2.62 1.36 8.33
N ASN A 136 1.87 2.43 8.53
CA ASN A 136 2.42 3.70 8.98
C ASN A 136 3.02 3.59 10.39
N GLY A 137 2.38 2.82 11.30
CA GLY A 137 2.98 2.52 12.61
C GLY A 137 4.28 1.71 12.51
N HIS A 138 4.39 0.76 11.55
CA HIS A 138 5.67 0.11 11.27
C HIS A 138 6.70 1.11 10.69
N ALA A 139 6.26 1.97 9.78
CA ALA A 139 7.12 2.99 9.18
C ALA A 139 7.67 3.99 10.22
N ASP A 140 6.89 4.33 11.25
CA ASP A 140 7.33 5.18 12.36
C ASP A 140 8.57 4.61 13.05
N PHE A 141 8.52 3.34 13.47
CA PHE A 141 9.66 2.69 14.13
C PHE A 141 10.86 2.48 13.21
N ILE A 142 10.61 2.15 11.94
CA ILE A 142 11.69 1.99 10.97
C ILE A 142 12.36 3.32 10.71
N ARG A 143 11.60 4.42 10.53
CA ARG A 143 12.14 5.76 10.32
C ARG A 143 12.96 6.24 11.52
N GLU A 144 12.44 6.11 12.73
CA GLU A 144 13.16 6.46 13.95
C GLU A 144 14.48 5.69 14.07
N ALA A 145 14.50 4.39 13.74
CA ALA A 145 15.72 3.57 13.76
C ALA A 145 16.71 3.94 12.66
N ILE A 146 16.29 4.58 11.56
CA ILE A 146 17.16 5.03 10.47
C ILE A 146 17.91 6.32 10.86
N ASP A 147 17.17 7.35 11.26
CA ASP A 147 17.71 8.71 11.43
C ASP A 147 17.23 9.45 12.69
N GLY A 148 16.45 8.79 13.56
CA GLY A 148 15.92 9.39 14.79
C GLY A 148 14.70 10.28 14.58
N THR A 149 14.18 10.43 13.35
CA THR A 149 13.00 11.24 13.08
C THR A 149 11.75 10.57 13.63
N THR A 150 10.96 11.31 14.42
CA THR A 150 9.70 10.86 15.02
C THR A 150 8.54 11.77 14.63
N GLY A 151 7.30 11.25 14.72
CA GLY A 151 6.10 12.03 14.44
C GLY A 151 5.86 12.28 12.95
N PHE A 152 5.08 13.31 12.66
CA PHE A 152 4.77 13.76 11.32
C PHE A 152 5.78 14.76 10.81
#